data_d519c06186952dd17e586976bbde1c50
#
_entry.id   d519c06186952dd17e586976bbde1c50
#
_cell.length_a   1.000
_cell.length_b   1.000
_cell.length_c   1.000
_cell.angle_alpha   90.00
_cell.angle_beta   90.00
_cell.angle_gamma   90.00
#
_symmetry.space_group_name_H-M   'P 1'
#
loop_
_entity.id
_entity.type
_entity.pdbx_description
1 polymer ?
#
loop_
_entity_poly.entity_id
_entity_poly.type
_entity_poly.pdbx_seq_one_letter_code
_entity_poly.pdbx_strand_id
1 'polypeptide(L)'
;MKKLLIATLLAATLSAQATPQATALPIPAAAAEVARQSEADSAKLVAQAETRTLAYYDAEGNETPQASAGGFYRMLIGRTADGKAVIQDFYQDSKTKQIDPVVIPDDKDLKNFDAFVAADGRMVWYTPEGEVLKFQDIKNHQGTATGHYENGKLAFKTEYTGHTLRIQMYHDNGKLAFDGSGSHDSSKVKFKIIGSTGKVLADSEKKIKASGKNAEEAADILMRVRKFNED
;
A
#
# COMPACT_ATOMS: atom_id res chain seq x y z
N MET A 1 -18.38 -5.36 20.46
CA MET A 1 -17.06 -4.98 19.95
C MET A 1 -17.08 -5.27 18.47
N LYS A 2 -17.59 -4.32 17.66
CA LYS A 2 -17.63 -4.37 16.19
C LYS A 2 -16.97 -3.08 15.73
N LYS A 3 -15.65 -3.02 15.87
CA LYS A 3 -14.85 -1.90 15.42
C LYS A 3 -13.86 -2.40 14.39
N LEU A 4 -13.75 -1.66 13.32
CA LEU A 4 -12.57 -1.63 12.47
C LEU A 4 -12.40 -2.74 11.42
N LEU A 5 -13.30 -2.81 10.47
CA LEU A 5 -12.99 -3.55 9.22
C LEU A 5 -12.54 -2.63 8.06
N ILE A 6 -12.52 -1.33 8.27
CA ILE A 6 -12.23 -0.36 7.19
C ILE A 6 -10.92 0.40 7.41
N ALA A 7 -10.48 0.61 8.65
CA ALA A 7 -9.22 1.30 8.91
C ALA A 7 -7.97 0.44 8.69
N THR A 8 -8.09 -0.88 8.74
CA THR A 8 -7.01 -1.84 8.47
C THR A 8 -6.73 -2.05 6.97
N LEU A 9 -7.53 -1.46 6.11
CA LEU A 9 -7.43 -1.64 4.66
C LEU A 9 -6.28 -0.85 4.01
N LEU A 10 -5.62 0.03 4.73
CA LEU A 10 -4.52 0.84 4.21
C LEU A 10 -3.11 0.31 4.56
N ALA A 11 -3.01 -0.70 5.41
CA ALA A 11 -1.74 -1.26 5.84
C ALA A 11 -1.44 -2.59 5.14
N ALA A 12 -1.34 -2.59 3.80
CA ALA A 12 -0.82 -3.75 3.09
C ALA A 12 0.70 -3.69 3.04
N THR A 13 1.36 -4.25 4.04
CA THR A 13 2.76 -4.65 3.91
C THR A 13 2.81 -5.97 3.13
N LEU A 14 3.29 -5.92 1.89
CA LEU A 14 3.64 -7.16 1.19
C LEU A 14 4.91 -7.72 1.84
N SER A 15 4.79 -8.79 2.58
CA SER A 15 5.93 -9.62 2.97
C SER A 15 6.58 -10.18 1.69
N ALA A 16 7.71 -9.61 1.30
CA ALA A 16 8.49 -10.12 0.20
C ALA A 16 9.17 -11.43 0.66
N GLN A 17 8.58 -12.57 0.35
CA GLN A 17 9.33 -13.83 0.37
C GLN A 17 10.40 -13.73 -0.72
N ALA A 18 11.65 -13.91 -0.32
CA ALA A 18 12.79 -13.96 -1.22
C ALA A 18 12.60 -15.09 -2.24
N THR A 19 12.25 -14.75 -3.47
CA THR A 19 12.29 -15.62 -4.63
C THR A 19 13.52 -15.28 -5.48
N PRO A 20 14.10 -16.27 -6.20
CA PRO A 20 15.35 -16.08 -6.95
C PRO A 20 15.18 -15.02 -8.04
N GLN A 21 16.24 -14.23 -8.25
CA GLN A 21 16.43 -13.18 -9.23
C GLN A 21 15.53 -13.29 -10.47
N ALA A 22 14.42 -12.58 -10.45
CA ALA A 22 13.68 -12.25 -11.66
C ALA A 22 14.37 -11.06 -12.32
N THR A 23 14.68 -11.16 -13.57
CA THR A 23 15.16 -10.05 -14.43
C THR A 23 14.19 -8.89 -14.28
N ALA A 24 14.69 -7.74 -13.84
CA ALA A 24 13.90 -6.52 -13.65
C ALA A 24 13.04 -6.23 -14.90
N LEU A 25 11.73 -6.22 -14.71
CA LEU A 25 10.80 -5.82 -15.76
C LEU A 25 10.72 -4.28 -15.80
N PRO A 26 10.58 -3.67 -16.97
CA PRO A 26 10.53 -2.23 -17.07
C PRO A 26 9.36 -1.66 -16.27
N ILE A 27 9.67 -0.79 -15.32
CA ILE A 27 8.66 -0.01 -14.58
C ILE A 27 7.78 0.71 -15.62
N PRO A 28 6.45 0.64 -15.52
CA PRO A 28 5.59 1.42 -16.40
C PRO A 28 6.00 2.89 -16.37
N ALA A 29 6.09 3.54 -17.51
CA ALA A 29 6.52 4.94 -17.59
C ALA A 29 5.75 5.86 -16.64
N ALA A 30 4.47 5.57 -16.38
CA ALA A 30 3.66 6.28 -15.40
C ALA A 30 4.15 6.10 -13.95
N ALA A 31 4.59 4.90 -13.56
CA ALA A 31 5.11 4.66 -12.20
C ALA A 31 6.48 5.31 -12.01
N ALA A 32 7.35 5.26 -13.03
CA ALA A 32 8.64 5.94 -13.02
C ALA A 32 8.48 7.47 -12.89
N GLU A 33 7.51 8.06 -13.58
CA GLU A 33 7.21 9.50 -13.48
C GLU A 33 6.68 9.86 -12.09
N VAL A 34 5.80 9.03 -11.49
CA VAL A 34 5.31 9.23 -10.12
C VAL A 34 6.47 9.19 -9.12
N ALA A 35 7.39 8.23 -9.24
CA ALA A 35 8.57 8.13 -8.38
C ALA A 35 9.47 9.36 -8.51
N ARG A 36 9.78 9.77 -9.74
CA ARG A 36 10.60 10.95 -10.00
C ARG A 36 9.99 12.23 -9.41
N GLN A 37 8.67 12.37 -9.50
CA GLN A 37 7.96 13.53 -8.95
C GLN A 37 7.91 13.49 -7.43
N SER A 38 7.71 12.31 -6.84
CA SER A 38 7.75 12.10 -5.39
C SER A 38 9.13 12.45 -4.82
N GLU A 39 10.21 12.02 -5.44
CA GLU A 39 11.57 12.35 -5.03
C GLU A 39 11.84 13.87 -5.06
N ALA A 40 11.43 14.55 -6.13
CA ALA A 40 11.57 16.00 -6.26
C ALA A 40 10.75 16.78 -5.23
N ASP A 41 9.55 16.30 -4.87
CA ASP A 41 8.69 16.93 -3.87
C ASP A 41 9.19 16.64 -2.46
N SER A 42 9.64 15.42 -2.19
CA SER A 42 10.20 15.01 -0.90
C SER A 42 11.46 15.78 -0.52
N ALA A 43 12.29 16.14 -1.49
CA ALA A 43 13.48 16.96 -1.25
C ALA A 43 13.16 18.34 -0.66
N LYS A 44 11.94 18.83 -0.83
CA LYS A 44 11.46 20.12 -0.30
C LYS A 44 10.91 20.04 1.13
N LEU A 45 10.70 18.84 1.65
CA LEU A 45 10.07 18.64 2.97
C LEU A 45 11.00 19.03 4.12
N VAL A 46 12.30 18.82 3.96
CA VAL A 46 13.29 19.04 5.02
C VAL A 46 13.76 20.49 5.03
N ALA A 47 13.31 21.24 6.03
CA ALA A 47 13.80 22.60 6.30
C ALA A 47 14.99 22.60 7.27
N GLN A 48 15.05 21.63 8.18
CA GLN A 48 16.14 21.44 9.14
C GLN A 48 16.60 19.98 9.08
N ALA A 49 17.85 19.75 8.73
CA ALA A 49 18.44 18.42 8.67
C ALA A 49 18.68 17.86 10.08
N GLU A 50 18.21 16.66 10.34
CA GLU A 50 18.44 15.91 11.57
C GLU A 50 18.47 14.42 11.22
N THR A 51 19.67 13.81 11.13
CA THR A 51 19.81 12.43 10.67
C THR A 51 20.12 11.50 11.83
N ARG A 52 19.19 10.59 12.14
CA ARG A 52 19.40 9.50 13.10
C ARG A 52 18.46 8.33 12.86
N THR A 53 18.89 7.12 13.21
CA THR A 53 18.00 5.95 13.24
C THR A 53 17.01 6.08 14.40
N LEU A 54 15.74 5.90 14.12
CA LEU A 54 14.66 5.97 15.11
C LEU A 54 14.28 4.59 15.63
N ALA A 55 14.18 3.61 14.76
CA ALA A 55 13.71 2.26 15.06
C ALA A 55 14.21 1.24 14.04
N TYR A 56 14.22 -0.01 14.48
CA TYR A 56 14.35 -1.19 13.63
C TYR A 56 13.07 -1.99 13.71
N TYR A 57 12.74 -2.70 12.63
CA TYR A 57 11.54 -3.55 12.53
C TYR A 57 11.91 -4.89 11.92
N ASP A 58 11.17 -5.94 12.29
CA ASP A 58 11.24 -7.23 11.60
C ASP A 58 10.52 -7.18 10.24
N ALA A 59 10.45 -8.32 9.56
CA ALA A 59 9.79 -8.42 8.26
C ALA A 59 8.26 -8.17 8.33
N GLU A 60 7.66 -8.36 9.50
CA GLU A 60 6.25 -8.13 9.80
C GLU A 60 5.95 -6.70 10.25
N GLY A 61 6.98 -5.84 10.39
CA GLY A 61 6.84 -4.45 10.82
C GLY A 61 6.79 -4.25 12.34
N ASN A 62 7.07 -5.27 13.16
CA ASN A 62 7.15 -5.12 14.61
C ASN A 62 8.48 -4.46 15.01
N GLU A 63 8.46 -3.50 15.95
CA GLU A 63 9.67 -2.87 16.46
C GLU A 63 10.61 -3.90 17.11
N THR A 64 11.88 -3.86 16.76
CA THR A 64 12.93 -4.71 17.31
C THR A 64 14.04 -3.86 17.93
N PRO A 65 14.76 -4.36 18.97
CA PRO A 65 15.83 -3.60 19.62
C PRO A 65 17.05 -3.40 18.73
N GLN A 66 17.20 -4.19 17.66
CA GLN A 66 18.33 -4.16 16.73
C GLN A 66 17.90 -4.62 15.34
N ALA A 67 18.77 -4.43 14.37
CA ALA A 67 18.58 -4.87 12.98
C ALA A 67 18.29 -6.38 12.90
N SER A 68 17.34 -6.77 12.04
CA SER A 68 17.00 -8.15 11.74
C SER A 68 16.98 -8.41 10.22
N ALA A 69 17.38 -9.60 9.80
CA ALA A 69 17.34 -9.98 8.39
C ALA A 69 15.92 -9.91 7.82
N GLY A 70 15.77 -9.39 6.62
CA GLY A 70 14.47 -9.20 5.97
C GLY A 70 13.65 -8.05 6.51
N GLY A 71 14.10 -7.38 7.56
CA GLY A 71 13.38 -6.29 8.22
C GLY A 71 13.68 -4.91 7.64
N PHE A 72 13.27 -3.89 8.39
CA PHE A 72 13.36 -2.47 7.99
C PHE A 72 14.05 -1.64 9.07
N TYR A 73 14.50 -0.45 8.71
CA TYR A 73 14.88 0.57 9.68
C TYR A 73 14.37 1.94 9.25
N ARG A 74 13.97 2.72 10.24
CA ARG A 74 13.44 4.08 10.06
C ARG A 74 14.51 5.10 10.41
N MET A 75 14.68 6.05 9.53
CA MET A 75 15.52 7.23 9.75
C MET A 75 14.64 8.46 9.96
N LEU A 76 14.95 9.26 10.97
CA LEU A 76 14.63 10.68 10.94
C LEU A 76 15.64 11.34 10.00
N ILE A 77 15.17 12.04 8.97
CA ILE A 77 16.03 12.73 8.01
C ILE A 77 15.99 14.24 8.17
N GLY A 78 15.05 14.75 8.95
CA GLY A 78 14.95 16.16 9.28
C GLY A 78 13.59 16.56 9.81
N ARG A 79 13.37 17.88 9.84
CA ARG A 79 12.08 18.47 10.21
C ARG A 79 11.64 19.47 9.15
N THR A 80 10.32 19.60 9.01
CA THR A 80 9.67 20.62 8.19
C THR A 80 9.84 22.00 8.81
N ALA A 81 9.49 23.06 8.09
CA ALA A 81 9.55 24.43 8.61
C ALA A 81 8.64 24.67 9.83
N ASP A 82 7.53 23.91 9.96
CA ASP A 82 6.63 23.92 11.12
C ASP A 82 7.02 22.90 12.21
N GLY A 83 8.20 22.30 12.10
CA GLY A 83 8.81 21.44 13.14
C GLY A 83 8.39 19.97 13.12
N LYS A 84 7.55 19.53 12.19
CA LYS A 84 7.13 18.13 12.08
C LYS A 84 8.28 17.26 11.59
N ALA A 85 8.32 16.03 12.06
CA ALA A 85 9.36 15.09 11.67
C ALA A 85 9.19 14.61 10.22
N VAL A 86 10.29 14.51 9.50
CA VAL A 86 10.37 13.89 8.18
C VAL A 86 11.15 12.60 8.33
N ILE A 87 10.50 11.47 8.05
CA ILE A 87 11.10 10.14 8.16
C ILE A 87 11.26 9.48 6.80
N GLN A 88 12.10 8.48 6.74
CA GLN A 88 12.25 7.59 5.60
C GLN A 88 12.59 6.18 6.09
N ASP A 89 11.96 5.16 5.50
CA ASP A 89 12.20 3.76 5.82
C ASP A 89 13.04 3.10 4.73
N PHE A 90 13.88 2.16 5.17
CA PHE A 90 14.83 1.44 4.33
C PHE A 90 14.78 -0.05 4.65
N TYR A 91 15.05 -0.87 3.65
CA TYR A 91 15.30 -2.30 3.84
C TYR A 91 16.59 -2.55 4.60
N GLN A 92 16.58 -3.48 5.56
CA GLN A 92 17.75 -3.83 6.36
C GLN A 92 18.89 -4.44 5.51
N ASP A 93 18.54 -5.32 4.59
CA ASP A 93 19.54 -6.11 3.86
C ASP A 93 20.13 -5.33 2.68
N SER A 94 19.28 -4.80 1.79
CA SER A 94 19.71 -4.09 0.60
C SER A 94 20.14 -2.64 0.85
N LYS A 95 19.72 -2.04 1.98
CA LYS A 95 19.87 -0.60 2.29
C LYS A 95 19.19 0.34 1.30
N THR A 96 18.40 -0.21 0.39
CA THR A 96 17.56 0.59 -0.52
C THR A 96 16.39 1.19 0.25
N LYS A 97 15.88 2.32 -0.22
CA LYS A 97 14.69 2.94 0.35
C LYS A 97 13.47 2.03 0.18
N GLN A 98 12.68 1.90 1.24
CA GLN A 98 11.38 1.25 1.19
C GLN A 98 10.28 2.24 0.82
N ILE A 99 10.38 3.48 1.33
CA ILE A 99 9.48 4.59 1.02
C ILE A 99 10.27 5.86 0.69
N ASP A 100 9.63 6.79 0.00
CA ASP A 100 10.13 8.17 -0.08
C ASP A 100 9.91 8.90 1.26
N PRO A 101 10.64 10.01 1.50
CA PRO A 101 10.44 10.83 2.69
C PRO A 101 8.99 11.23 2.91
N VAL A 102 8.50 11.08 4.14
CA VAL A 102 7.13 11.39 4.54
C VAL A 102 7.12 12.17 5.85
N VAL A 103 6.14 13.07 5.99
CA VAL A 103 5.94 13.85 7.22
C VAL A 103 5.09 13.06 8.21
N ILE A 104 5.58 12.91 9.43
CA ILE A 104 4.81 12.37 10.56
C ILE A 104 4.24 13.55 11.35
N PRO A 105 2.91 13.64 11.47
CA PRO A 105 2.25 14.78 12.11
C PRO A 105 2.54 14.92 13.61
N ASP A 106 2.76 13.80 14.33
CA ASP A 106 2.95 13.77 15.78
C ASP A 106 4.16 12.90 16.14
N ASP A 107 5.09 13.46 16.91
CA ASP A 107 6.33 12.78 17.33
C ASP A 107 6.08 11.50 18.17
N LYS A 108 4.90 11.34 18.79
CA LYS A 108 4.54 10.09 19.49
C LYS A 108 4.42 8.89 18.55
N ASP A 109 4.15 9.14 17.26
CA ASP A 109 3.94 8.12 16.25
C ASP A 109 5.22 7.80 15.46
N LEU A 110 6.36 8.41 15.80
CA LEU A 110 7.62 8.25 15.08
C LEU A 110 8.10 6.80 14.95
N LYS A 111 7.78 5.97 15.93
CA LYS A 111 8.15 4.56 15.96
C LYS A 111 7.00 3.61 15.55
N ASN A 112 5.80 4.14 15.33
CA ASN A 112 4.73 3.33 14.78
C ASN A 112 5.00 3.08 13.29
N PHE A 113 5.20 1.81 12.90
CA PHE A 113 5.52 1.44 11.51
C PHE A 113 4.46 1.93 10.53
N ASP A 114 3.19 1.91 10.92
CA ASP A 114 2.05 2.29 10.08
C ASP A 114 1.65 3.77 10.18
N ALA A 115 2.40 4.60 10.93
CA ALA A 115 2.02 6.00 11.21
C ALA A 115 1.79 6.84 9.96
N PHE A 116 2.45 6.51 8.86
CA PHE A 116 2.36 7.25 7.59
C PHE A 116 1.23 6.77 6.67
N VAL A 117 0.59 5.65 6.96
CA VAL A 117 -0.42 5.05 6.06
C VAL A 117 -1.62 5.97 5.84
N ALA A 118 -1.96 6.78 6.86
CA ALA A 118 -3.04 7.78 6.78
C ALA A 118 -2.52 9.22 6.62
N ALA A 119 -1.21 9.41 6.38
CA ALA A 119 -0.64 10.75 6.21
C ALA A 119 -1.10 11.37 4.89
N ASP A 120 -1.40 12.66 4.93
CA ASP A 120 -1.64 13.43 3.72
C ASP A 120 -0.34 13.55 2.92
N GLY A 121 -0.44 13.44 1.62
CA GLY A 121 0.67 13.56 0.69
C GLY A 121 0.78 12.38 -0.27
N ARG A 122 1.79 12.48 -1.13
CA ARG A 122 2.16 11.39 -2.03
C ARG A 122 3.17 10.50 -1.32
N MET A 123 2.91 9.19 -1.32
CA MET A 123 3.85 8.19 -0.85
C MET A 123 4.10 7.16 -1.95
N VAL A 124 5.35 6.78 -2.09
CA VAL A 124 5.80 5.74 -3.02
C VAL A 124 6.54 4.68 -2.22
N TRP A 125 6.17 3.42 -2.44
CA TRP A 125 6.86 2.26 -1.89
C TRP A 125 7.68 1.58 -2.97
N TYR A 126 8.81 1.08 -2.58
CA TYR A 126 9.78 0.44 -3.46
C TYR A 126 10.00 -1.01 -3.05
N THR A 127 10.44 -1.83 -3.99
CA THR A 127 10.96 -3.18 -3.72
C THR A 127 12.39 -3.10 -3.16
N PRO A 128 12.95 -4.19 -2.60
CA PRO A 128 14.36 -4.25 -2.21
C PRO A 128 15.34 -3.95 -3.36
N GLU A 129 14.91 -4.16 -4.60
CA GLU A 129 15.66 -3.85 -5.83
C GLU A 129 15.57 -2.36 -6.23
N GLY A 130 14.69 -1.58 -5.56
CA GLY A 130 14.48 -0.16 -5.81
C GLY A 130 13.42 0.15 -6.88
N GLU A 131 12.62 -0.83 -7.27
CA GLU A 131 11.52 -0.64 -8.20
C GLU A 131 10.26 -0.14 -7.49
N VAL A 132 9.41 0.62 -8.18
CA VAL A 132 8.14 1.10 -7.60
C VAL A 132 7.17 -0.06 -7.41
N LEU A 133 6.83 -0.33 -6.16
CA LEU A 133 5.88 -1.37 -5.79
C LEU A 133 4.44 -0.84 -5.79
N LYS A 134 4.21 0.28 -5.13
CA LYS A 134 2.91 0.96 -5.06
C LYS A 134 3.09 2.45 -4.80
N PHE A 135 2.07 3.22 -5.04
CA PHE A 135 2.00 4.61 -4.60
C PHE A 135 0.58 4.97 -4.16
N GLN A 136 0.47 5.97 -3.30
CA GLN A 136 -0.79 6.61 -2.93
C GLN A 136 -0.65 8.12 -3.00
N ASP A 137 -1.78 8.80 -3.14
CA ASP A 137 -1.90 10.25 -3.12
C ASP A 137 -3.14 10.59 -2.29
N ILE A 138 -2.94 11.10 -1.08
CA ILE A 138 -3.99 11.40 -0.11
C ILE A 138 -3.92 12.88 0.23
N LYS A 139 -5.08 13.55 0.24
CA LYS A 139 -5.23 14.93 0.66
C LYS A 139 -6.51 15.11 1.47
N ASN A 140 -6.39 15.66 2.68
CA ASN A 140 -7.52 15.84 3.60
C ASN A 140 -8.31 14.53 3.82
N HIS A 141 -7.61 13.44 4.07
CA HIS A 141 -8.20 12.10 4.22
C HIS A 141 -8.99 11.61 3.00
N GLN A 142 -8.67 12.12 1.83
CA GLN A 142 -9.25 11.68 0.56
C GLN A 142 -8.11 11.37 -0.42
N GLY A 143 -8.25 10.33 -1.20
CA GLY A 143 -7.20 10.02 -2.17
C GLY A 143 -7.33 8.65 -2.81
N THR A 144 -6.25 8.27 -3.47
CA THR A 144 -6.15 7.02 -4.19
C THR A 144 -4.85 6.29 -3.84
N ALA A 145 -4.89 4.96 -3.86
CA ALA A 145 -3.68 4.17 -3.89
C ALA A 145 -3.74 3.18 -5.06
N THR A 146 -2.60 2.89 -5.66
CA THR A 146 -2.50 1.90 -6.74
C THR A 146 -1.27 1.04 -6.54
N GLY A 147 -1.38 -0.23 -6.91
CA GLY A 147 -0.25 -1.14 -7.02
C GLY A 147 -0.29 -1.88 -8.35
N HIS A 148 0.85 -2.41 -8.76
CA HIS A 148 1.03 -3.02 -10.07
C HIS A 148 1.57 -4.43 -9.92
N TYR A 149 1.25 -5.28 -10.89
CA TYR A 149 1.92 -6.56 -11.09
C TYR A 149 3.34 -6.36 -11.63
N GLU A 150 4.19 -7.35 -11.50
CA GLU A 150 5.54 -7.36 -12.11
C GLU A 150 5.53 -7.04 -13.61
N ASN A 151 4.47 -7.43 -14.34
CA ASN A 151 4.30 -7.10 -15.76
C ASN A 151 3.85 -5.65 -16.01
N GLY A 152 3.82 -4.80 -14.95
CA GLY A 152 3.48 -3.39 -15.01
C GLY A 152 2.00 -3.07 -15.13
N LYS A 153 1.12 -4.07 -15.24
CA LYS A 153 -0.32 -3.83 -15.26
C LYS A 153 -0.86 -3.55 -13.87
N LEU A 154 -1.91 -2.74 -13.79
CA LEU A 154 -2.57 -2.40 -12.55
C LEU A 154 -3.05 -3.69 -11.84
N ALA A 155 -2.63 -3.88 -10.59
CA ALA A 155 -3.06 -4.99 -9.75
C ALA A 155 -4.23 -4.59 -8.86
N PHE A 156 -4.19 -3.38 -8.30
CA PHE A 156 -5.29 -2.82 -7.53
C PHE A 156 -5.34 -1.30 -7.64
N LYS A 157 -6.51 -0.75 -7.37
CA LYS A 157 -6.75 0.67 -7.12
C LYS A 157 -7.71 0.80 -5.94
N THR A 158 -7.39 1.67 -5.00
CA THR A 158 -8.30 2.08 -3.93
C THR A 158 -8.63 3.56 -4.08
N GLU A 159 -9.85 3.93 -3.73
CA GLU A 159 -10.31 5.32 -3.65
C GLU A 159 -10.91 5.54 -2.26
N TYR A 160 -10.36 6.49 -1.54
CA TYR A 160 -10.83 6.88 -0.22
C TYR A 160 -11.41 8.29 -0.25
N THR A 161 -12.63 8.46 0.24
CA THR A 161 -13.35 9.75 0.23
C THR A 161 -13.84 10.14 1.63
N GLY A 162 -12.97 9.98 2.63
CA GLY A 162 -13.26 10.28 4.03
C GLY A 162 -14.16 9.26 4.73
N HIS A 163 -15.32 8.97 4.18
CA HIS A 163 -16.29 8.02 4.74
C HIS A 163 -16.46 6.75 3.92
N THR A 164 -16.06 6.77 2.66
CA THR A 164 -16.25 5.66 1.73
C THR A 164 -14.93 5.16 1.21
N LEU A 165 -14.74 3.85 1.22
CA LEU A 165 -13.64 3.17 0.56
C LEU A 165 -14.17 2.36 -0.60
N ARG A 166 -13.58 2.52 -1.78
CA ARG A 166 -13.74 1.65 -2.93
C ARG A 166 -12.44 0.93 -3.22
N ILE A 167 -12.52 -0.37 -3.47
CA ILE A 167 -11.41 -1.22 -3.84
C ILE A 167 -11.70 -1.85 -5.18
N GLN A 168 -10.79 -1.71 -6.11
CA GLN A 168 -10.79 -2.42 -7.39
C GLN A 168 -9.54 -3.28 -7.47
N MET A 169 -9.69 -4.57 -7.76
CA MET A 169 -8.57 -5.45 -8.06
C MET A 169 -8.68 -5.94 -9.50
N TYR A 170 -7.54 -6.21 -10.09
CA TYR A 170 -7.45 -6.61 -11.49
C TYR A 170 -6.80 -7.98 -11.61
N HIS A 171 -7.08 -8.68 -12.69
CA HIS A 171 -6.31 -9.83 -13.14
C HIS A 171 -4.99 -9.38 -13.78
N ASP A 172 -4.02 -10.25 -13.85
CA ASP A 172 -2.72 -10.02 -14.53
C ASP A 172 -2.85 -9.71 -16.03
N ASN A 173 -3.99 -10.08 -16.63
CA ASN A 173 -4.35 -9.68 -18.00
C ASN A 173 -4.90 -8.25 -18.10
N GLY A 174 -5.06 -7.53 -16.98
CA GLY A 174 -5.54 -6.15 -16.88
C GLY A 174 -7.06 -6.01 -16.79
N LYS A 175 -7.83 -7.09 -16.82
CA LYS A 175 -9.29 -7.04 -16.63
C LYS A 175 -9.65 -6.89 -15.17
N LEU A 176 -10.73 -6.17 -14.88
CA LEU A 176 -11.27 -6.04 -13.53
C LEU A 176 -11.64 -7.41 -12.95
N ALA A 177 -11.18 -7.71 -11.74
CA ALA A 177 -11.44 -8.96 -11.01
C ALA A 177 -12.41 -8.74 -9.85
N PHE A 178 -12.29 -7.61 -9.17
CA PHE A 178 -13.11 -7.25 -8.02
C PHE A 178 -13.41 -5.76 -8.04
N ASP A 179 -14.63 -5.38 -7.71
CA ASP A 179 -15.04 -4.00 -7.46
C ASP A 179 -15.90 -4.01 -6.19
N GLY A 180 -15.39 -3.46 -5.13
CA GLY A 180 -16.07 -3.42 -3.84
C GLY A 180 -16.08 -2.01 -3.26
N SER A 181 -17.15 -1.65 -2.56
CA SER A 181 -17.25 -0.39 -1.84
C SER A 181 -17.97 -0.57 -0.52
N GLY A 182 -17.52 0.17 0.48
CA GLY A 182 -18.12 0.21 1.80
C GLY A 182 -17.99 1.61 2.40
N SER A 183 -18.82 1.89 3.39
CA SER A 183 -18.74 3.11 4.17
C SER A 183 -18.36 2.77 5.61
N HIS A 184 -17.58 3.65 6.23
CA HIS A 184 -17.26 3.53 7.64
C HIS A 184 -18.51 3.53 8.54
N ASP A 185 -19.57 4.20 8.10
CA ASP A 185 -20.82 4.36 8.84
C ASP A 185 -21.82 3.22 8.57
N SER A 186 -21.46 2.24 7.74
CA SER A 186 -22.35 1.16 7.32
C SER A 186 -21.64 -0.20 7.35
N SER A 187 -22.33 -1.20 7.91
CA SER A 187 -21.88 -2.60 7.82
C SER A 187 -22.16 -3.23 6.46
N LYS A 188 -22.78 -2.49 5.52
CA LYS A 188 -23.11 -3.00 4.20
C LYS A 188 -21.98 -2.75 3.23
N VAL A 189 -21.45 -3.82 2.66
CA VAL A 189 -20.45 -3.79 1.59
C VAL A 189 -21.13 -4.19 0.30
N LYS A 190 -20.97 -3.39 -0.75
CA LYS A 190 -21.35 -3.73 -2.11
C LYS A 190 -20.13 -4.28 -2.81
N PHE A 191 -20.30 -5.38 -3.54
CA PHE A 191 -19.19 -5.94 -4.30
C PHE A 191 -19.65 -6.69 -5.54
N LYS A 192 -18.74 -6.79 -6.50
CA LYS A 192 -18.85 -7.61 -7.70
C LYS A 192 -17.53 -8.36 -7.91
N ILE A 193 -17.63 -9.64 -8.21
CA ILE A 193 -16.50 -10.51 -8.56
C ILE A 193 -16.64 -10.89 -10.03
N ILE A 194 -15.55 -10.71 -10.77
CA ILE A 194 -15.51 -10.88 -12.22
C ILE A 194 -14.35 -11.83 -12.54
N GLY A 195 -14.65 -12.93 -13.21
CA GLY A 195 -13.64 -13.89 -13.64
C GLY A 195 -12.72 -13.31 -14.73
N SER A 196 -11.60 -13.99 -14.95
CA SER A 196 -10.55 -13.63 -15.92
C SER A 196 -11.06 -13.50 -17.37
N THR A 197 -12.17 -14.18 -17.69
CA THR A 197 -12.86 -14.04 -18.97
C THR A 197 -13.74 -12.80 -19.08
N GLY A 198 -14.02 -12.11 -17.96
CA GLY A 198 -14.93 -10.97 -17.86
C GLY A 198 -16.36 -11.35 -17.43
N LYS A 199 -16.61 -12.63 -17.12
CA LYS A 199 -17.92 -13.10 -16.64
C LYS A 199 -18.12 -12.67 -15.19
N VAL A 200 -19.29 -12.13 -14.84
CA VAL A 200 -19.67 -11.87 -13.45
C VAL A 200 -19.90 -13.19 -12.72
N LEU A 201 -19.12 -13.44 -11.69
CA LEU A 201 -19.17 -14.65 -10.86
C LEU A 201 -20.05 -14.44 -9.62
N ALA A 202 -19.96 -13.27 -9.00
CA ALA A 202 -20.80 -12.89 -7.87
C ALA A 202 -21.11 -11.39 -7.93
N ASP A 203 -22.28 -11.00 -7.41
CA ASP A 203 -22.71 -9.61 -7.34
C ASP A 203 -23.68 -9.46 -6.14
N SER A 204 -23.28 -8.66 -5.17
CA SER A 204 -24.05 -8.47 -3.93
C SER A 204 -25.38 -7.74 -4.16
N GLU A 205 -25.45 -6.83 -5.11
CA GLU A 205 -26.67 -6.08 -5.42
C GLU A 205 -27.67 -6.91 -6.25
N LYS A 206 -27.18 -7.70 -7.19
CA LYS A 206 -28.00 -8.58 -8.04
C LYS A 206 -28.24 -9.95 -7.41
N LYS A 207 -27.68 -10.21 -6.21
CA LYS A 207 -27.77 -11.50 -5.50
C LYS A 207 -27.25 -12.69 -6.33
N ILE A 208 -26.28 -12.44 -7.23
CA ILE A 208 -25.60 -13.48 -7.99
C ILE A 208 -24.61 -14.17 -7.07
N LYS A 209 -24.67 -15.51 -7.01
CA LYS A 209 -23.73 -16.35 -6.26
C LYS A 209 -22.95 -17.23 -7.21
N ALA A 210 -21.64 -17.32 -6.98
CA ALA A 210 -20.77 -18.22 -7.72
C ALA A 210 -21.13 -19.69 -7.42
N SER A 211 -21.03 -20.57 -8.43
CA SER A 211 -21.27 -22.00 -8.29
C SER A 211 -20.35 -22.80 -9.23
N GLY A 212 -20.09 -24.08 -8.89
CA GLY A 212 -19.20 -24.95 -9.65
C GLY A 212 -17.80 -24.34 -9.81
N LYS A 213 -17.20 -24.48 -10.99
CA LYS A 213 -15.85 -23.94 -11.29
C LYS A 213 -15.74 -22.42 -11.09
N ASN A 214 -16.85 -21.70 -11.25
CA ASN A 214 -16.86 -20.24 -10.97
C ASN A 214 -16.71 -19.95 -9.47
N ALA A 215 -17.07 -20.89 -8.57
CA ALA A 215 -16.91 -20.71 -7.14
C ALA A 215 -15.43 -20.75 -6.71
N GLU A 216 -14.63 -21.59 -7.36
CA GLU A 216 -13.18 -21.67 -7.10
C GLU A 216 -12.50 -20.35 -7.52
N GLU A 217 -12.74 -19.88 -8.75
CA GLU A 217 -12.18 -18.62 -9.22
C GLU A 217 -12.64 -17.41 -8.35
N ALA A 218 -13.92 -17.41 -7.93
CA ALA A 218 -14.43 -16.38 -7.03
C ALA A 218 -13.79 -16.44 -5.64
N ALA A 219 -13.52 -17.65 -5.12
CA ALA A 219 -12.84 -17.84 -3.84
C ALA A 219 -11.39 -17.36 -3.88
N ASP A 220 -10.66 -17.62 -4.97
CA ASP A 220 -9.29 -17.14 -5.15
C ASP A 220 -9.23 -15.61 -5.18
N ILE A 221 -10.17 -14.97 -5.89
CA ILE A 221 -10.26 -13.50 -5.90
C ILE A 221 -10.56 -12.96 -4.51
N LEU A 222 -11.51 -13.58 -3.77
CA LEU A 222 -11.83 -13.16 -2.39
C LEU A 222 -10.67 -13.38 -1.43
N MET A 223 -9.89 -14.46 -1.58
CA MET A 223 -8.67 -14.66 -0.78
C MET A 223 -7.64 -13.56 -1.04
N ARG A 224 -7.46 -13.13 -2.28
CA ARG A 224 -6.59 -11.99 -2.61
C ARG A 224 -7.09 -10.69 -1.97
N VAL A 225 -8.41 -10.43 -2.02
CA VAL A 225 -9.02 -9.27 -1.35
C VAL A 225 -8.82 -9.35 0.16
N ARG A 226 -9.00 -10.53 0.76
CA ARG A 226 -8.80 -10.76 2.19
C ARG A 226 -7.34 -10.52 2.58
N LYS A 227 -6.41 -11.11 1.87
CA LYS A 227 -4.98 -10.94 2.11
C LYS A 227 -4.56 -9.47 1.98
N PHE A 228 -5.08 -8.77 0.98
CA PHE A 228 -4.88 -7.32 0.81
C PHE A 228 -5.38 -6.50 2.01
N ASN A 229 -6.36 -7.00 2.77
CA ASN A 229 -6.95 -6.34 3.94
C ASN A 229 -6.27 -6.73 5.26
N GLU A 230 -5.55 -7.84 5.30
CA GLU A 230 -4.88 -8.37 6.49
C GLU A 230 -3.41 -7.92 6.56
N ASP A 231 -2.82 -7.55 5.43
CA ASP A 231 -1.48 -6.98 5.25
C ASP A 231 -1.53 -5.43 5.24
#